data_25e23c34221b6f87d42bb7396453e352
#
_entry.id   25e23c34221b6f87d42bb7396453e352
#
_cell.length_a   1.000
_cell.length_b   1.000
_cell.length_c   1.000
_cell.angle_alpha   90.00
_cell.angle_beta   90.00
_cell.angle_gamma   90.00
#
_symmetry.space_group_name_H-M   'P 1'
#
loop_
_entity.id
_entity.type
_entity.pdbx_description
1 polymer ?
#
loop_
_entity_poly.entity_id
_entity_poly.type
_entity_poly.pdbx_seq_one_letter_code
_entity_poly.pdbx_strand_id
1 'polypeptide(L)'
;MASMIEAIQDADVVVTNPNHFAVALSYQVGGTAAPVVIAKGMNLIAERIKEEAKKHGVTIFEQPELARALYFTTDTNSQIPEKLYKVVAEVIAYVYNLNTFLADQRQVQRPIIRVPDDYKYDEFGRTINKST
;
A
#
# COMPACT_ATOMS: atom_id res chain seq x y z
N MET A 1 15.33 4.85 -10.39
CA MET A 1 14.78 5.72 -9.32
C MET A 1 13.83 6.78 -9.87
N ALA A 2 14.24 7.55 -10.86
CA ALA A 2 13.38 8.60 -11.42
C ALA A 2 12.07 8.05 -11.97
N SER A 3 12.12 6.94 -12.71
CA SER A 3 10.91 6.35 -13.29
C SER A 3 9.97 5.78 -12.21
N MET A 4 10.51 5.30 -11.10
CA MET A 4 9.70 4.83 -9.99
C MET A 4 8.95 6.00 -9.34
N ILE A 5 9.65 7.12 -9.12
CA ILE A 5 9.03 8.30 -8.52
C ILE A 5 7.95 8.87 -9.46
N GLU A 6 8.22 8.89 -10.77
CA GLU A 6 7.22 9.37 -11.74
C GLU A 6 5.96 8.50 -11.76
N ALA A 7 6.10 7.19 -11.52
CA ALA A 7 4.96 6.28 -11.53
C ALA A 7 3.96 6.54 -10.41
N ILE A 8 4.37 7.25 -9.35
CA ILE A 8 3.51 7.45 -8.18
C ILE A 8 2.24 8.24 -8.55
N GLN A 9 2.29 9.10 -9.56
CA GLN A 9 1.10 9.83 -10.00
C GLN A 9 -0.03 8.88 -10.46
N ASP A 10 0.33 7.65 -10.83
CA ASP A 10 -0.64 6.65 -11.29
C ASP A 10 -1.06 5.69 -10.18
N ALA A 11 -0.62 5.92 -8.96
CA ALA A 11 -0.97 5.05 -7.84
C ALA A 11 -2.40 5.31 -7.36
N ASP A 12 -3.03 4.26 -6.87
CA ASP A 12 -4.35 4.38 -6.23
C ASP A 12 -4.21 4.69 -4.75
N VAL A 13 -3.14 4.24 -4.14
CA VAL A 13 -2.90 4.46 -2.72
C VAL A 13 -1.41 4.23 -2.42
N VAL A 14 -0.92 4.91 -1.38
CA VAL A 14 0.40 4.63 -0.83
C VAL A 14 0.19 4.13 0.60
N VAL A 15 0.59 2.89 0.84
CA VAL A 15 0.50 2.27 2.18
C VAL A 15 1.81 2.52 2.91
N THR A 16 1.72 2.99 4.14
CA THR A 16 2.92 3.39 4.88
C THR A 16 3.06 2.73 6.23
N ASN A 17 4.33 2.55 6.60
CA ASN A 17 4.75 2.39 7.98
C ASN A 17 5.55 3.67 8.27
N PRO A 18 5.01 4.59 9.05
CA PRO A 18 5.63 5.90 9.22
C PRO A 18 7.10 5.81 9.58
N ASN A 19 7.91 6.64 8.93
CA ASN A 19 9.36 6.76 9.13
C ASN A 19 10.16 5.56 8.65
N HIS A 20 9.52 4.53 8.11
CA HIS A 20 10.25 3.33 7.67
C HIS A 20 9.95 2.93 6.24
N PHE A 21 8.69 2.72 5.89
CA PHE A 21 8.34 2.15 4.58
C PHE A 21 7.21 2.90 3.91
N ALA A 22 7.26 2.95 2.58
CA ALA A 22 6.13 3.39 1.78
C ALA A 22 6.05 2.49 0.54
N VAL A 23 4.84 2.06 0.21
CA VAL A 23 4.58 1.18 -0.93
C VAL A 23 3.41 1.74 -1.71
N ALA A 24 3.64 2.09 -2.96
CA ALA A 24 2.61 2.62 -3.85
C ALA A 24 1.98 1.47 -4.64
N LEU A 25 0.67 1.42 -4.62
CA LEU A 25 -0.10 0.35 -5.26
C LEU A 25 -0.96 0.90 -6.36
N SER A 26 -1.08 0.15 -7.45
CA SER A 26 -1.97 0.46 -8.54
C SER A 26 -2.84 -0.75 -8.86
N TYR A 27 -4.12 -0.50 -9.06
CA TYR A 27 -5.07 -1.54 -9.43
C TYR A 27 -5.81 -1.09 -10.68
N GLN A 28 -5.68 -1.86 -11.74
CA GLN A 28 -6.36 -1.51 -12.99
C GLN A 28 -7.78 -2.02 -12.96
N VAL A 29 -8.72 -1.08 -12.91
CA VAL A 29 -10.14 -1.38 -12.90
C VAL A 29 -10.52 -2.04 -14.23
N GLY A 30 -11.30 -3.12 -14.14
CA GLY A 30 -11.76 -3.84 -15.33
C GLY A 30 -10.80 -4.90 -15.82
N GLY A 31 -9.62 -5.00 -15.22
CA GLY A 31 -8.70 -6.08 -15.51
C GLY A 31 -8.91 -7.26 -14.58
N THR A 32 -8.37 -8.40 -14.95
CA THR A 32 -8.36 -9.58 -14.10
C THR A 32 -7.08 -9.62 -13.24
N ALA A 33 -6.21 -8.67 -13.43
CA ALA A 33 -4.91 -8.65 -12.76
C ALA A 33 -5.03 -8.17 -11.33
N ALA A 34 -4.17 -8.70 -10.48
CA ALA A 34 -4.06 -8.29 -9.10
C ALA A 34 -3.43 -6.89 -9.01
N PRO A 35 -3.59 -6.22 -7.86
CA PRO A 35 -2.85 -4.99 -7.62
C PRO A 35 -1.35 -5.19 -7.77
N VAL A 36 -0.68 -4.13 -8.23
CA VAL A 36 0.75 -4.14 -8.53
C VAL A 36 1.44 -3.11 -7.65
N VAL A 37 2.62 -3.44 -7.15
CA VAL A 37 3.49 -2.48 -6.47
C VAL A 37 4.22 -1.69 -7.56
N ILE A 38 3.94 -0.39 -7.68
CA ILE A 38 4.58 0.42 -8.70
C ILE A 38 5.75 1.25 -8.17
N ALA A 39 5.86 1.35 -6.84
CA ALA A 39 6.99 2.00 -6.19
C ALA A 39 7.06 1.52 -4.76
N LYS A 40 8.26 1.39 -4.25
CA LYS A 40 8.45 1.09 -2.83
C LYS A 40 9.80 1.62 -2.37
N GLY A 41 9.89 1.91 -1.09
CA GLY A 41 11.14 2.38 -0.52
C GLY A 41 11.10 2.40 0.98
N MET A 42 12.29 2.58 1.56
CA MET A 42 12.44 2.73 3.00
C MET A 42 13.17 4.03 3.29
N ASN A 43 12.99 4.53 4.48
CA ASN A 43 13.69 5.71 5.01
C ASN A 43 13.55 6.92 4.07
N LEU A 44 14.61 7.46 3.53
CA LEU A 44 14.57 8.65 2.69
C LEU A 44 13.76 8.43 1.40
N ILE A 45 13.83 7.24 0.84
CA ILE A 45 13.05 6.93 -0.35
C ILE A 45 11.56 6.89 0.01
N ALA A 46 11.22 6.34 1.18
CA ALA A 46 9.83 6.34 1.65
C ALA A 46 9.32 7.79 1.78
N GLU A 47 10.14 8.69 2.30
CA GLU A 47 9.76 10.10 2.40
C GLU A 47 9.51 10.72 1.03
N ARG A 48 10.38 10.40 0.05
CA ARG A 48 10.20 10.89 -1.32
C ARG A 48 8.90 10.39 -1.92
N ILE A 49 8.57 9.12 -1.69
CA ILE A 49 7.31 8.54 -2.19
C ILE A 49 6.12 9.27 -1.58
N LYS A 50 6.16 9.54 -0.27
CA LYS A 50 5.06 10.24 0.39
C LYS A 50 4.90 11.67 -0.13
N GLU A 51 6.01 12.38 -0.33
CA GLU A 51 5.96 13.74 -0.87
C GLU A 51 5.33 13.74 -2.27
N GLU A 52 5.74 12.82 -3.10
CA GLU A 52 5.22 12.72 -4.45
C GLU A 52 3.74 12.36 -4.46
N ALA A 53 3.33 11.46 -3.56
CA ALA A 53 1.92 11.11 -3.41
C ALA A 53 1.09 12.33 -3.06
N LYS A 54 1.55 13.13 -2.11
CA LYS A 54 0.84 14.35 -1.71
C LYS A 54 0.74 15.34 -2.86
N LYS A 55 1.81 15.47 -3.62
CA LYS A 55 1.86 16.38 -4.77
C LYS A 55 0.80 16.03 -5.81
N HIS A 56 0.51 14.75 -6.01
CA HIS A 56 -0.43 14.28 -7.02
C HIS A 56 -1.80 13.89 -6.47
N GLY A 57 -2.06 14.19 -5.20
CA GLY A 57 -3.36 13.90 -4.60
C GLY A 57 -3.60 12.42 -4.36
N VAL A 58 -2.56 11.61 -4.28
CA VAL A 58 -2.68 10.19 -3.98
C VAL A 58 -2.81 10.00 -2.47
N THR A 59 -3.83 9.26 -2.05
CA THR A 59 -4.11 9.04 -0.64
C THR A 59 -3.03 8.18 0.02
N ILE A 60 -2.61 8.61 1.20
CA ILE A 60 -1.68 7.85 2.02
C ILE A 60 -2.48 7.13 3.09
N PHE A 61 -2.29 5.82 3.18
CA PHE A 61 -2.98 4.96 4.13
C PHE A 61 -1.95 4.35 5.08
N GLU A 62 -1.98 4.81 6.32
CA GLU A 62 -1.02 4.32 7.31
C GLU A 62 -1.45 2.95 7.82
N GLN A 63 -0.67 1.93 7.55
CA GLN A 63 -0.90 0.58 8.02
C GLN A 63 0.43 -0.17 8.05
N PRO A 64 1.13 -0.12 9.19
CA PRO A 64 2.50 -0.64 9.29
C PRO A 64 2.67 -2.10 8.88
N GLU A 65 1.79 -2.99 9.37
CA GLU A 65 1.91 -4.40 9.04
C GLU A 65 1.76 -4.67 7.55
N LEU A 66 0.80 -4.00 6.91
CA LEU A 66 0.57 -4.20 5.49
C LEU A 66 1.72 -3.60 4.66
N ALA A 67 2.22 -2.45 5.06
CA ALA A 67 3.34 -1.83 4.37
C ALA A 67 4.56 -2.76 4.39
N ARG A 68 4.86 -3.35 5.55
CA ARG A 68 5.98 -4.28 5.66
C ARG A 68 5.74 -5.54 4.82
N ALA A 69 4.53 -6.10 4.88
CA ALA A 69 4.20 -7.30 4.11
C ALA A 69 4.43 -7.06 2.62
N LEU A 70 3.93 -5.94 2.11
CA LEU A 70 4.08 -5.61 0.69
C LEU A 70 5.55 -5.34 0.35
N TYR A 71 6.24 -4.60 1.18
CA TYR A 71 7.61 -4.24 0.91
C TYR A 71 8.52 -5.48 0.79
N PHE A 72 8.37 -6.42 1.70
CA PHE A 72 9.27 -7.59 1.76
C PHE A 72 8.86 -8.75 0.86
N THR A 73 7.66 -8.73 0.29
CA THR A 73 7.21 -9.86 -0.54
C THR A 73 7.06 -9.52 -2.01
N THR A 74 7.09 -8.23 -2.39
CA THR A 74 6.68 -7.85 -3.75
C THR A 74 7.67 -6.87 -4.35
N ASP A 75 8.27 -7.27 -5.45
CA ASP A 75 9.17 -6.39 -6.19
C ASP A 75 8.39 -5.30 -6.93
N THR A 76 9.08 -4.20 -7.22
CA THR A 76 8.48 -3.12 -8.01
C THR A 76 8.06 -3.66 -9.37
N ASN A 77 6.88 -3.26 -9.79
CA ASN A 77 6.22 -3.67 -11.04
C ASN A 77 5.73 -5.12 -11.03
N SER A 78 5.60 -5.71 -9.86
CA SER A 78 5.08 -7.06 -9.71
C SER A 78 3.74 -7.06 -9.00
N GLN A 79 2.95 -8.10 -9.28
CA GLN A 79 1.69 -8.30 -8.59
C GLN A 79 1.94 -8.70 -7.15
N ILE A 80 1.02 -8.30 -6.27
CA ILE A 80 1.10 -8.68 -4.86
C ILE A 80 0.79 -10.17 -4.69
N PRO A 81 1.22 -10.79 -3.58
CA PRO A 81 0.86 -12.17 -3.28
C PRO A 81 -0.65 -12.36 -3.15
N GLU A 82 -1.13 -13.52 -3.58
CA GLU A 82 -2.56 -13.83 -3.55
C GLU A 82 -3.16 -13.65 -2.16
N LYS A 83 -2.44 -14.06 -1.12
CA LYS A 83 -2.94 -13.95 0.25
C LYS A 83 -3.15 -12.52 0.72
N LEU A 84 -2.61 -11.53 0.01
CA LEU A 84 -2.81 -10.12 0.35
C LEU A 84 -3.89 -9.46 -0.50
N TYR A 85 -4.50 -10.17 -1.44
CA TYR A 85 -5.51 -9.60 -2.34
C TYR A 85 -6.67 -8.98 -1.58
N LYS A 86 -7.22 -9.71 -0.62
CA LYS A 86 -8.41 -9.26 0.10
C LYS A 86 -8.15 -7.98 0.88
N VAL A 87 -7.06 -7.94 1.65
CA VAL A 87 -6.78 -6.77 2.49
C VAL A 87 -6.43 -5.56 1.64
N VAL A 88 -5.70 -5.75 0.53
CA VAL A 88 -5.37 -4.64 -0.36
C VAL A 88 -6.63 -4.15 -1.06
N ALA A 89 -7.51 -5.05 -1.50
CA ALA A 89 -8.78 -4.66 -2.11
C ALA A 89 -9.63 -3.82 -1.14
N GLU A 90 -9.63 -4.18 0.14
CA GLU A 90 -10.36 -3.41 1.16
C GLU A 90 -9.79 -2.00 1.30
N VAL A 91 -8.47 -1.86 1.27
CA VAL A 91 -7.82 -0.55 1.35
C VAL A 91 -8.17 0.30 0.12
N ILE A 92 -8.07 -0.29 -1.06
CA ILE A 92 -8.35 0.44 -2.31
C ILE A 92 -9.81 0.86 -2.37
N ALA A 93 -10.73 -0.01 -1.98
CA ALA A 93 -12.15 0.32 -1.94
C ALA A 93 -12.43 1.46 -0.96
N TYR A 94 -11.80 1.44 0.19
CA TYR A 94 -11.94 2.51 1.18
C TYR A 94 -11.46 3.84 0.62
N VAL A 95 -10.28 3.85 0.00
CA VAL A 95 -9.71 5.07 -0.58
C VAL A 95 -10.58 5.59 -1.71
N TYR A 96 -11.08 4.69 -2.56
CA TYR A 96 -12.00 5.07 -3.64
C TYR A 96 -13.25 5.73 -3.08
N ASN A 97 -13.85 5.15 -2.05
CA ASN A 97 -15.06 5.70 -1.44
C ASN A 97 -14.80 7.06 -0.80
N LEU A 98 -13.66 7.22 -0.13
CA LEU A 98 -13.28 8.51 0.44
C LEU A 98 -13.24 9.60 -0.63
N ASN A 99 -12.63 9.31 -1.75
CA ASN A 99 -12.43 10.30 -2.80
C ASN A 99 -13.70 10.58 -3.59
N THR A 100 -14.60 9.61 -3.67
CA THR A 100 -15.84 9.74 -4.44
C THR A 100 -16.95 10.44 -3.64
N PHE A 101 -17.01 10.20 -2.33
CA PHE A 101 -18.07 10.70 -1.47
C PHE A 101 -17.55 11.74 -0.48
N LEU A 102 -16.89 12.78 -0.98
CA LEU A 102 -16.31 13.80 -0.12
C LEU A 102 -17.30 14.42 0.84
N ALA A 103 -18.54 14.66 0.39
CA ALA A 103 -19.56 15.28 1.22
C ALA A 103 -20.01 14.36 2.37
N ASP A 104 -19.87 13.05 2.20
CA ASP A 104 -20.34 12.07 3.16
C ASP A 104 -19.20 11.24 3.75
N GLN A 105 -18.01 11.80 3.82
CA GLN A 105 -16.82 11.09 4.32
C GLN A 105 -17.03 10.50 5.72
N ARG A 106 -17.84 11.15 6.53
CA ARG A 106 -18.11 10.65 7.87
C ARG A 106 -18.78 9.28 7.88
N GLN A 107 -19.35 8.86 6.74
CA GLN A 107 -20.01 7.56 6.61
C GLN A 107 -19.08 6.48 6.09
N VAL A 108 -17.87 6.86 5.70
CA VAL A 108 -16.90 5.90 5.18
C VAL A 108 -16.02 5.45 6.33
N GLN A 109 -16.17 4.20 6.72
CA GLN A 109 -15.40 3.65 7.83
C GLN A 109 -14.09 3.07 7.35
N ARG A 110 -13.03 3.36 8.11
CA ARG A 110 -11.72 2.80 7.84
C ARG A 110 -11.76 1.28 8.11
N PRO A 111 -11.33 0.45 7.16
CA PRO A 111 -11.37 -0.99 7.37
C PRO A 111 -10.39 -1.45 8.45
N ILE A 112 -10.73 -2.55 9.08
CA ILE A 112 -9.81 -3.23 9.99
C ILE A 112 -8.97 -4.16 9.13
N ILE A 113 -7.69 -3.90 9.06
CA ILE A 113 -6.77 -4.66 8.21
C ILE A 113 -6.18 -5.81 9.02
N ARG A 114 -6.34 -7.02 8.50
CA ARG A 114 -5.78 -8.22 9.13
C ARG A 114 -4.84 -8.90 8.15
N VAL A 115 -3.55 -8.65 8.36
CA VAL A 115 -2.52 -9.28 7.56
C VAL A 115 -2.40 -10.74 7.98
N PRO A 116 -2.39 -11.70 7.04
CA PRO A 116 -2.21 -13.12 7.41
C PRO A 116 -0.91 -13.34 8.20
N ASP A 117 -0.95 -14.28 9.13
CA ASP A 117 0.18 -14.50 10.04
C ASP A 117 1.49 -14.81 9.33
N ASP A 118 1.45 -15.54 8.24
CA ASP A 118 2.65 -15.87 7.48
C ASP A 118 3.17 -14.69 6.63
N TYR A 119 2.45 -13.56 6.65
CA TYR A 119 2.87 -12.34 5.95
C TYR A 119 3.20 -11.21 6.93
N LYS A 120 3.38 -11.53 8.20
CA LYS A 120 3.78 -10.54 9.20
C LYS A 120 5.29 -10.49 9.30
N TYR A 121 5.84 -9.32 9.05
CA TYR A 121 7.29 -9.09 9.04
C TYR A 121 7.65 -8.00 10.03
N ASP A 122 8.87 -8.09 10.57
CA ASP A 122 9.43 -6.99 11.34
C ASP A 122 10.09 -5.99 10.36
N GLU A 123 10.67 -4.94 10.91
CA GLU A 123 11.27 -3.89 10.08
C GLU A 123 12.53 -4.33 9.33
N PHE A 124 13.06 -5.49 9.67
CA PHE A 124 14.24 -6.06 9.02
C PHE A 124 13.88 -7.14 8.02
N GLY A 125 12.60 -7.41 7.80
CA GLY A 125 12.16 -8.42 6.86
C GLY A 125 12.14 -9.82 7.40
N ARG A 126 12.23 -9.98 8.73
CA ARG A 126 12.13 -11.30 9.35
C ARG A 126 10.67 -11.59 9.68
N THR A 127 10.24 -12.81 9.45
CA THR A 127 8.88 -13.20 9.77
C THR A 127 8.65 -13.21 11.28
N ILE A 128 7.51 -12.68 11.68
CA ILE A 128 7.10 -12.72 13.07
C ILE A 128 6.16 -13.90 13.21
N ASN A 129 6.74 -15.09 13.39
CA ASN A 129 5.92 -16.29 13.52
C ASN A 129 5.73 -16.62 14.99
N LYS A 130 4.50 -16.59 15.43
CA LYS A 130 4.15 -16.84 16.84
C LYS A 130 3.69 -18.25 17.09
N SER A 131 3.69 -19.10 16.09
CA SER A 131 3.28 -20.48 16.25
C SER A 131 4.45 -21.31 16.76
N THR A 132 4.63 -21.35 18.02
CA THR A 132 5.62 -22.25 18.62
C THR A 132 4.93 -23.19 19.54
#